data_9aca4a94d8ef37a5169329ab4126e850
#
_entry.id   9aca4a94d8ef37a5169329ab4126e850
#
_cell.length_a   1.000
_cell.length_b   1.000
_cell.length_c   1.000
_cell.angle_alpha   90.00
_cell.angle_beta   90.00
_cell.angle_gamma   90.00
#
_symmetry.space_group_name_H-M   'P 1'
#
loop_
_entity.id
_entity.type
_entity.pdbx_description
1 polymer ?
#
loop_
_entity_poly.entity_id
_entity_poly.type
_entity_poly.pdbx_seq_one_letter_code
_entity_poly.pdbx_strand_id
1 'polypeptide(L)'
;MQFGIFSVGDVTPDPTTGRTPTERERIKAMVAIALKAEEVGLDVFATGEHHNPPFVPSSPTTMLGYIAARTERLILSTSTTLITTNDPVKIAEDFAMLQHLADGRMDLMMGRGNTGPVYPWFGQDIRQGINLAIENYALLHRLWREDVVNWEGKFRTPLQGFTSTPRPLDGVAPFVWHGSIRSPEIAEQAAYYGDGFFHNNIFWPADHTKRMIELYRARYAHYGHGTPEQAIVGLGGQVFMRKNSQDAVREFRPYFDVAPVYGHGPSLEEFTAQTPLTVGSPQQVIEKTLAFRDYAGDYQRQLFLMDHAGLPLKTVLEQLDLLGEEVVPVLREEFAKNRPAGVPDAPTHASLRAAARRNTEVTAR
;
A
#
# COMPACT_ATOMS: atom_id res chain seq x y z
N MET A 1 -6.21 5.37 -13.05
CA MET A 1 -5.68 5.84 -11.73
C MET A 1 -6.56 5.33 -10.62
N GLN A 2 -5.98 4.68 -9.61
CA GLN A 2 -6.70 4.17 -8.43
C GLN A 2 -6.48 5.11 -7.24
N PHE A 3 -7.55 5.40 -6.51
CA PHE A 3 -7.53 6.18 -5.27
C PHE A 3 -8.02 5.31 -4.12
N GLY A 4 -7.32 5.35 -3.02
CA GLY A 4 -7.68 4.56 -1.86
C GLY A 4 -7.13 5.11 -0.56
N ILE A 5 -7.36 4.38 0.49
CA ILE A 5 -6.84 4.66 1.82
C ILE A 5 -6.06 3.47 2.35
N PHE A 6 -5.13 3.75 3.25
CA PHE A 6 -4.52 2.71 4.07
C PHE A 6 -4.60 3.05 5.54
N SER A 7 -4.69 2.03 6.36
CA SER A 7 -4.74 2.13 7.82
C SER A 7 -3.56 1.39 8.43
N VAL A 8 -2.87 2.04 9.36
CA VAL A 8 -1.82 1.40 10.17
C VAL A 8 -2.37 0.77 11.44
N GLY A 9 -3.62 1.11 11.80
CA GLY A 9 -4.32 0.51 12.93
C GLY A 9 -3.73 0.82 14.29
N ASP A 10 -3.24 2.03 14.51
CA ASP A 10 -2.69 2.47 15.79
C ASP A 10 -3.79 2.67 16.86
N VAL A 11 -3.50 2.23 18.08
CA VAL A 11 -4.32 2.46 19.29
C VAL A 11 -3.67 3.62 20.06
N THR A 12 -4.02 4.84 19.64
CA THR A 12 -3.45 6.07 20.17
C THR A 12 -4.52 6.86 20.92
N PRO A 13 -4.20 7.49 22.08
CA PRO A 13 -5.14 8.36 22.77
C PRO A 13 -5.56 9.54 21.89
N ASP A 14 -6.83 9.87 21.91
CA ASP A 14 -7.33 11.14 21.39
C ASP A 14 -6.85 12.28 22.32
N PRO A 15 -5.99 13.18 21.86
CA PRO A 15 -5.42 14.22 22.71
C PRO A 15 -6.45 15.26 23.17
N THR A 16 -7.61 15.33 22.53
CA THR A 16 -8.67 16.29 22.89
C THR A 16 -9.56 15.79 24.01
N THR A 17 -9.64 14.48 24.20
CA THR A 17 -10.49 13.84 25.22
C THR A 17 -9.72 12.99 26.21
N GLY A 18 -8.48 12.61 25.90
CA GLY A 18 -7.67 11.67 26.66
C GLY A 18 -8.12 10.20 26.54
N ARG A 19 -9.17 9.93 25.74
CA ARG A 19 -9.71 8.58 25.58
C ARG A 19 -8.85 7.77 24.60
N THR A 20 -8.45 6.58 25.03
CA THR A 20 -7.83 5.57 24.17
C THR A 20 -8.88 4.54 23.75
N PRO A 21 -9.03 4.25 22.45
CA PRO A 21 -9.93 3.17 22.01
C PRO A 21 -9.41 1.81 22.48
N THR A 22 -10.31 0.88 22.73
CA THR A 22 -9.93 -0.52 22.90
C THR A 22 -9.48 -1.11 21.54
N GLU A 23 -8.68 -2.19 21.56
CA GLU A 23 -8.29 -2.92 20.36
C GLU A 23 -9.52 -3.36 19.55
N ARG A 24 -10.58 -3.84 20.22
CA ARG A 24 -11.85 -4.21 19.59
C ARG A 24 -12.47 -3.02 18.84
N GLU A 25 -12.52 -1.85 19.46
CA GLU A 25 -13.07 -0.64 18.84
C GLU A 25 -12.23 -0.25 17.61
N ARG A 26 -10.90 -0.31 17.73
CA ARG A 26 -9.99 0.05 16.65
C ARG A 26 -10.10 -0.91 15.46
N ILE A 27 -10.13 -2.22 15.71
CA ILE A 27 -10.34 -3.24 14.65
C ILE A 27 -11.68 -3.01 13.95
N LYS A 28 -12.76 -2.77 14.70
CA LYS A 28 -14.07 -2.47 14.11
C LYS A 28 -14.10 -1.15 13.35
N ALA A 29 -13.34 -0.16 13.80
CA ALA A 29 -13.18 1.11 13.09
C ALA A 29 -12.50 0.91 11.74
N MET A 30 -11.43 0.11 11.66
CA MET A 30 -10.77 -0.19 10.38
C MET A 30 -11.73 -0.86 9.39
N VAL A 31 -12.57 -1.78 9.85
CA VAL A 31 -13.62 -2.38 9.01
C VAL A 31 -14.63 -1.33 8.55
N ALA A 32 -15.11 -0.47 9.45
CA ALA A 32 -16.07 0.59 9.09
C ALA A 32 -15.47 1.58 8.07
N ILE A 33 -14.20 1.93 8.21
CA ILE A 33 -13.45 2.76 7.27
C ILE A 33 -13.38 2.10 5.89
N ALA A 34 -13.08 0.80 5.81
CA ALA A 34 -13.05 0.08 4.55
C ALA A 34 -14.42 0.05 3.85
N LEU A 35 -15.50 -0.19 4.59
CA LEU A 35 -16.85 -0.17 4.04
C LEU A 35 -17.23 1.24 3.56
N LYS A 36 -16.86 2.27 4.32
CA LYS A 36 -17.09 3.66 3.93
C LYS A 36 -16.28 4.03 2.68
N ALA A 37 -15.06 3.53 2.55
CA ALA A 37 -14.24 3.73 1.36
C ALA A 37 -14.95 3.21 0.09
N GLU A 38 -15.55 2.03 0.14
CA GLU A 38 -16.37 1.51 -0.98
C GLU A 38 -17.62 2.35 -1.22
N GLU A 39 -18.31 2.75 -0.14
CA GLU A 39 -19.54 3.57 -0.22
C GLU A 39 -19.29 4.88 -0.96
N VAL A 40 -18.20 5.57 -0.64
CA VAL A 40 -17.84 6.86 -1.26
C VAL A 40 -17.09 6.72 -2.60
N GLY A 41 -16.97 5.50 -3.13
CA GLY A 41 -16.44 5.26 -4.48
C GLY A 41 -14.92 5.23 -4.58
N LEU A 42 -14.20 4.95 -3.48
CA LEU A 42 -12.77 4.67 -3.55
C LEU A 42 -12.49 3.29 -4.15
N ASP A 43 -11.30 3.13 -4.73
CA ASP A 43 -10.90 1.90 -5.42
C ASP A 43 -10.22 0.89 -4.50
N VAL A 44 -9.50 1.35 -3.46
CA VAL A 44 -8.59 0.52 -2.67
C VAL A 44 -8.71 0.80 -1.17
N PHE A 45 -8.75 -0.27 -0.38
CA PHE A 45 -8.45 -0.24 1.04
C PHE A 45 -7.23 -1.13 1.32
N ALA A 46 -6.24 -0.58 2.04
CA ALA A 46 -5.06 -1.31 2.45
C ALA A 46 -4.90 -1.30 3.97
N THR A 47 -4.44 -2.42 4.55
CA THR A 47 -4.09 -2.51 5.96
C THR A 47 -2.61 -2.81 6.15
N GLY A 48 -1.99 -2.18 7.14
CA GLY A 48 -0.64 -2.51 7.57
C GLY A 48 -0.55 -3.89 8.24
N GLU A 49 0.67 -4.37 8.45
CA GLU A 49 0.99 -5.49 9.32
C GLU A 49 1.98 -5.01 10.37
N HIS A 50 1.58 -5.15 11.63
CA HIS A 50 2.39 -4.76 12.78
C HIS A 50 2.27 -5.80 13.88
N HIS A 51 3.38 -6.07 14.57
CA HIS A 51 3.45 -7.05 15.66
C HIS A 51 3.84 -6.42 17.00
N ASN A 52 3.86 -5.10 17.06
CA ASN A 52 4.22 -4.36 18.27
C ASN A 52 3.16 -3.31 18.62
N PRO A 53 2.93 -3.05 19.93
CA PRO A 53 2.12 -1.90 20.34
C PRO A 53 2.68 -0.58 19.75
N PRO A 54 1.82 0.40 19.45
CA PRO A 54 0.39 0.43 19.70
C PRO A 54 -0.49 -0.10 18.57
N PHE A 55 0.03 -0.87 17.64
CA PHE A 55 -0.68 -1.30 16.43
C PHE A 55 -1.44 -2.63 16.64
N VAL A 56 -2.63 -2.76 16.02
CA VAL A 56 -3.46 -3.98 16.15
C VAL A 56 -3.51 -4.88 14.91
N PRO A 57 -3.21 -4.45 13.67
CA PRO A 57 -3.34 -5.33 12.51
C PRO A 57 -2.14 -6.28 12.38
N SER A 58 -2.16 -7.36 13.15
CA SER A 58 -1.13 -8.41 13.12
C SER A 58 -1.42 -9.52 12.11
N SER A 59 -2.63 -9.59 11.55
CA SER A 59 -3.06 -10.58 10.56
C SER A 59 -3.87 -9.92 9.46
N PRO A 60 -3.20 -9.31 8.46
CA PRO A 60 -3.87 -8.59 7.38
C PRO A 60 -4.89 -9.44 6.63
N THR A 61 -4.54 -10.68 6.27
CA THR A 61 -5.42 -11.56 5.48
C THR A 61 -6.70 -11.94 6.22
N THR A 62 -6.64 -12.09 7.56
CA THR A 62 -7.84 -12.31 8.39
C THR A 62 -8.79 -11.12 8.32
N MET A 63 -8.27 -9.90 8.44
CA MET A 63 -9.07 -8.68 8.35
C MET A 63 -9.63 -8.48 6.94
N LEU A 64 -8.78 -8.62 5.93
CA LEU A 64 -9.17 -8.43 4.53
C LEU A 64 -10.20 -9.49 4.09
N GLY A 65 -10.10 -10.74 4.57
CA GLY A 65 -11.12 -11.78 4.33
C GLY A 65 -12.49 -11.40 4.90
N TYR A 66 -12.52 -10.79 6.11
CA TYR A 66 -13.77 -10.30 6.68
C TYR A 66 -14.34 -9.10 5.91
N ILE A 67 -13.49 -8.21 5.39
CA ILE A 67 -13.90 -7.06 4.56
C ILE A 67 -14.36 -7.55 3.18
N ALA A 68 -13.69 -8.55 2.59
CA ALA A 68 -14.07 -9.15 1.31
C ALA A 68 -15.52 -9.62 1.27
N ALA A 69 -15.97 -10.26 2.35
CA ALA A 69 -17.34 -10.75 2.49
C ALA A 69 -18.40 -9.64 2.63
N ARG A 70 -17.99 -8.38 2.71
CA ARG A 70 -18.87 -7.23 2.98
C ARG A 70 -18.72 -6.12 1.94
N THR A 71 -17.92 -6.35 0.91
CA THR A 71 -17.64 -5.41 -0.17
C THR A 71 -17.76 -6.10 -1.52
N GLU A 72 -18.06 -5.35 -2.58
CA GLU A 72 -18.31 -5.88 -3.91
C GLU A 72 -17.32 -5.35 -4.98
N ARG A 73 -16.73 -4.18 -4.76
CA ARG A 73 -15.90 -3.48 -5.76
C ARG A 73 -14.50 -3.15 -5.24
N LEU A 74 -14.38 -2.93 -3.94
CA LEU A 74 -13.16 -2.48 -3.30
C LEU A 74 -12.01 -3.47 -3.51
N ILE A 75 -10.90 -3.00 -4.00
CA ILE A 75 -9.65 -3.77 -4.05
C ILE A 75 -9.06 -3.81 -2.63
N LEU A 76 -8.79 -5.01 -2.17
CA LEU A 76 -8.21 -5.27 -0.86
C LEU A 76 -6.70 -5.42 -1.00
N SER A 77 -5.95 -4.63 -0.24
CA SER A 77 -4.49 -4.58 -0.33
C SER A 77 -3.84 -4.57 1.06
N THR A 78 -2.55 -4.68 1.08
CA THR A 78 -1.75 -4.47 2.30
C THR A 78 -0.85 -3.25 2.15
N SER A 79 -0.42 -2.67 3.28
CA SER A 79 0.50 -1.54 3.30
C SER A 79 1.33 -1.52 4.60
N THR A 80 2.17 -2.56 4.81
CA THR A 80 2.60 -3.65 3.92
C THR A 80 2.41 -5.01 4.57
N THR A 81 2.47 -6.12 3.80
CA THR A 81 2.74 -7.46 4.35
C THR A 81 4.24 -7.60 4.60
N LEU A 82 4.61 -8.03 5.79
CA LEU A 82 6.01 -8.16 6.19
C LEU A 82 6.60 -9.50 5.72
N ILE A 83 7.31 -9.49 4.60
CA ILE A 83 7.91 -10.71 4.03
C ILE A 83 9.04 -11.28 4.89
N THR A 84 9.51 -10.52 5.87
CA THR A 84 10.60 -10.93 6.76
C THR A 84 10.15 -11.62 8.04
N THR A 85 8.86 -11.50 8.39
CA THR A 85 8.26 -12.15 9.56
C THR A 85 7.30 -13.27 9.20
N ASN A 86 7.01 -13.42 7.89
CA ASN A 86 6.14 -14.47 7.36
C ASN A 86 6.94 -15.47 6.51
N ASP A 87 6.56 -16.74 6.54
CA ASP A 87 7.07 -17.73 5.59
C ASP A 87 6.47 -17.51 4.20
N PRO A 88 7.27 -17.52 3.11
CA PRO A 88 6.78 -17.33 1.75
C PRO A 88 5.68 -18.32 1.33
N VAL A 89 5.73 -19.56 1.84
CA VAL A 89 4.67 -20.56 1.59
C VAL A 89 3.36 -20.08 2.19
N LYS A 90 3.40 -19.61 3.44
CA LYS A 90 2.20 -19.10 4.12
C LYS A 90 1.61 -17.88 3.42
N ILE A 91 2.46 -16.97 2.95
CA ILE A 91 2.02 -15.82 2.15
C ILE A 91 1.36 -16.31 0.85
N ALA A 92 1.98 -17.26 0.15
CA ALA A 92 1.43 -17.79 -1.11
C ALA A 92 0.03 -18.37 -0.93
N GLU A 93 -0.17 -19.16 0.13
CA GLU A 93 -1.45 -19.82 0.45
C GLU A 93 -2.52 -18.80 0.88
N ASP A 94 -2.19 -17.92 1.82
CA ASP A 94 -3.14 -16.94 2.36
C ASP A 94 -3.64 -15.96 1.30
N PHE A 95 -2.75 -15.44 0.46
CA PHE A 95 -3.15 -14.48 -0.58
C PHE A 95 -3.83 -15.16 -1.77
N ALA A 96 -3.50 -16.41 -2.11
CA ALA A 96 -4.28 -17.17 -3.07
C ALA A 96 -5.70 -17.46 -2.54
N MET A 97 -5.83 -17.85 -1.25
CA MET A 97 -7.12 -18.03 -0.60
C MET A 97 -7.94 -16.72 -0.62
N LEU A 98 -7.32 -15.60 -0.24
CA LEU A 98 -7.99 -14.30 -0.25
C LEU A 98 -8.40 -13.88 -1.67
N GLN A 99 -7.60 -14.19 -2.69
CA GLN A 99 -7.93 -13.91 -4.08
C GLN A 99 -9.20 -14.63 -4.53
N HIS A 100 -9.39 -15.90 -4.13
CA HIS A 100 -10.64 -16.64 -4.36
C HIS A 100 -11.82 -16.04 -3.59
N LEU A 101 -11.63 -15.69 -2.32
CA LEU A 101 -12.70 -15.13 -1.47
C LEU A 101 -13.16 -13.74 -1.92
N ALA A 102 -12.26 -12.98 -2.53
CA ALA A 102 -12.52 -11.62 -3.01
C ALA A 102 -12.81 -11.54 -4.52
N ASP A 103 -13.01 -12.68 -5.21
CA ASP A 103 -13.24 -12.72 -6.66
C ASP A 103 -12.19 -11.94 -7.46
N GLY A 104 -10.92 -12.06 -7.08
CA GLY A 104 -9.80 -11.37 -7.72
C GLY A 104 -9.60 -9.91 -7.31
N ARG A 105 -10.45 -9.33 -6.47
CA ARG A 105 -10.34 -7.95 -5.98
C ARG A 105 -9.29 -7.81 -4.89
N MET A 106 -8.09 -8.30 -5.14
CA MET A 106 -6.99 -8.16 -4.20
C MET A 106 -5.65 -8.02 -4.93
N ASP A 107 -4.77 -7.32 -4.33
CA ASP A 107 -3.34 -7.30 -4.56
C ASP A 107 -2.61 -7.20 -3.21
N LEU A 108 -1.30 -7.20 -3.22
CA LEU A 108 -0.55 -7.04 -1.97
C LEU A 108 0.65 -6.15 -2.15
N MET A 109 0.98 -5.42 -1.10
CA MET A 109 2.21 -4.66 -1.03
C MET A 109 3.16 -5.36 -0.06
N MET A 110 4.30 -5.78 -0.58
CA MET A 110 5.35 -6.40 0.21
C MET A 110 6.24 -5.35 0.84
N GLY A 111 6.53 -5.51 2.12
CA GLY A 111 7.46 -4.68 2.86
C GLY A 111 8.46 -5.50 3.64
N ARG A 112 9.65 -4.94 3.85
CA ARG A 112 10.69 -5.56 4.68
C ARG A 112 10.39 -5.44 6.17
N GLY A 113 9.64 -4.42 6.58
CA GLY A 113 9.57 -4.00 7.97
C GLY A 113 10.85 -3.30 8.44
N ASN A 114 10.69 -2.34 9.36
CA ASN A 114 11.80 -1.53 9.89
C ASN A 114 11.83 -1.49 11.43
N THR A 115 10.94 -2.23 12.08
CA THR A 115 10.85 -2.27 13.55
C THR A 115 11.80 -3.32 14.10
N GLY A 116 12.99 -2.89 14.54
CA GLY A 116 14.06 -3.76 15.02
C GLY A 116 13.63 -4.82 16.05
N PRO A 117 12.90 -4.46 17.11
CA PRO A 117 12.46 -5.40 18.13
C PRO A 117 11.57 -6.54 17.62
N VAL A 118 10.87 -6.37 16.49
CA VAL A 118 9.98 -7.40 15.93
C VAL A 118 10.75 -8.59 15.35
N TYR A 119 11.89 -8.35 14.72
CA TYR A 119 12.65 -9.40 14.05
C TYR A 119 12.99 -10.60 14.94
N PRO A 120 13.58 -10.42 16.16
CA PRO A 120 13.89 -11.56 17.04
C PRO A 120 12.65 -12.35 17.47
N TRP A 121 11.47 -11.72 17.57
CA TRP A 121 10.24 -12.44 17.94
C TRP A 121 9.83 -13.48 16.89
N PHE A 122 10.27 -13.30 15.65
CA PHE A 122 10.05 -14.22 14.54
C PHE A 122 11.33 -14.99 14.15
N GLY A 123 12.33 -15.02 15.04
CA GLY A 123 13.59 -15.76 14.82
C GLY A 123 14.50 -15.16 13.74
N GLN A 124 14.35 -13.87 13.45
CA GLN A 124 15.06 -13.17 12.38
C GLN A 124 16.03 -12.11 12.92
N ASP A 125 16.96 -11.69 12.06
CA ASP A 125 17.94 -10.62 12.33
C ASP A 125 17.70 -9.47 11.35
N ILE A 126 17.38 -8.26 11.86
CA ILE A 126 17.15 -7.07 11.04
C ILE A 126 18.35 -6.72 10.15
N ARG A 127 19.58 -7.06 10.56
CA ARG A 127 20.78 -6.84 9.76
C ARG A 127 20.78 -7.64 8.45
N GLN A 128 20.06 -8.76 8.42
CA GLN A 128 19.84 -9.58 7.23
C GLN A 128 18.52 -9.24 6.49
N GLY A 129 17.75 -8.26 6.98
CA GLY A 129 16.39 -8.00 6.53
C GLY A 129 16.25 -7.75 5.03
N ILE A 130 17.21 -7.11 4.37
CA ILE A 130 17.19 -6.92 2.90
C ILE A 130 17.40 -8.27 2.20
N ASN A 131 18.42 -9.04 2.55
CA ASN A 131 18.71 -10.32 1.92
C ASN A 131 17.58 -11.33 2.14
N LEU A 132 17.00 -11.34 3.36
CA LEU A 132 15.84 -12.15 3.71
C LEU A 132 14.64 -11.78 2.86
N ALA A 133 14.36 -10.49 2.69
CA ALA A 133 13.23 -10.02 1.87
C ALA A 133 13.41 -10.42 0.39
N ILE A 134 14.61 -10.29 -0.15
CA ILE A 134 14.92 -10.66 -1.54
C ILE A 134 14.76 -12.17 -1.74
N GLU A 135 15.32 -12.99 -0.86
CA GLU A 135 15.24 -14.46 -0.96
C GLU A 135 13.82 -14.96 -0.80
N ASN A 136 13.10 -14.46 0.21
CA ASN A 136 11.72 -14.86 0.45
C ASN A 136 10.79 -14.47 -0.72
N TYR A 137 11.01 -13.30 -1.33
CA TYR A 137 10.23 -12.90 -2.48
C TYR A 137 10.52 -13.76 -3.71
N ALA A 138 11.77 -14.15 -3.93
CA ALA A 138 12.12 -15.05 -5.02
C ALA A 138 11.36 -16.39 -4.92
N LEU A 139 11.27 -16.95 -3.72
CA LEU A 139 10.47 -18.17 -3.48
C LEU A 139 8.98 -17.91 -3.68
N LEU A 140 8.42 -16.83 -3.09
CA LEU A 140 7.00 -16.49 -3.23
C LEU A 140 6.60 -16.34 -4.70
N HIS A 141 7.43 -15.66 -5.50
CA HIS A 141 7.20 -15.47 -6.92
C HIS A 141 7.08 -16.80 -7.67
N ARG A 142 7.92 -17.79 -7.33
CA ARG A 142 7.88 -19.14 -7.92
C ARG A 142 6.66 -19.94 -7.46
N LEU A 143 6.30 -19.89 -6.17
CA LEU A 143 5.17 -20.63 -5.58
C LEU A 143 3.84 -20.36 -6.28
N TRP A 144 3.64 -19.15 -6.79
CA TRP A 144 2.41 -18.82 -7.53
C TRP A 144 2.44 -19.19 -9.01
N ARG A 145 3.64 -19.37 -9.60
CA ARG A 145 3.81 -19.53 -11.06
C ARG A 145 4.20 -20.93 -11.48
N GLU A 146 4.89 -21.67 -10.62
CA GLU A 146 5.34 -23.03 -10.89
C GLU A 146 4.39 -24.05 -10.21
N ASP A 147 4.10 -25.16 -10.90
CA ASP A 147 3.25 -26.21 -10.34
C ASP A 147 3.97 -26.99 -9.24
N VAL A 148 5.27 -27.22 -9.43
CA VAL A 148 6.13 -27.93 -8.46
C VAL A 148 7.38 -27.11 -8.22
N VAL A 149 7.64 -26.78 -6.96
CA VAL A 149 8.79 -25.98 -6.55
C VAL A 149 9.78 -26.84 -5.76
N ASN A 150 11.03 -26.85 -6.23
CA ASN A 150 12.18 -27.22 -5.43
C ASN A 150 12.93 -25.96 -5.05
N TRP A 151 13.23 -25.80 -3.79
CA TRP A 151 13.88 -24.61 -3.25
C TRP A 151 15.00 -24.98 -2.27
N GLU A 152 16.10 -24.29 -2.39
CA GLU A 152 17.18 -24.27 -1.43
C GLU A 152 17.63 -22.81 -1.27
N GLY A 153 17.69 -22.34 -0.04
CA GLY A 153 18.01 -20.96 0.29
C GLY A 153 18.69 -20.87 1.67
N LYS A 154 19.06 -19.66 2.05
CA LYS A 154 19.77 -19.40 3.30
C LYS A 154 18.82 -19.29 4.50
N PHE A 155 17.59 -18.77 4.28
CA PHE A 155 16.73 -18.29 5.38
C PHE A 155 15.58 -19.23 5.75
N ARG A 156 15.37 -20.30 4.99
CA ARG A 156 14.38 -21.32 5.35
C ARG A 156 14.82 -22.71 4.94
N THR A 157 14.18 -23.73 5.53
CA THR A 157 14.36 -25.13 5.15
C THR A 157 14.04 -25.38 3.67
N PRO A 158 14.78 -26.26 2.98
CA PRO A 158 14.52 -26.59 1.59
C PRO A 158 13.11 -27.13 1.35
N LEU A 159 12.59 -26.91 0.13
CA LEU A 159 11.38 -27.54 -0.38
C LEU A 159 11.75 -28.56 -1.46
N GLN A 160 11.13 -29.72 -1.43
CA GLN A 160 11.31 -30.76 -2.45
C GLN A 160 9.95 -31.23 -2.95
N GLY A 161 9.73 -31.05 -4.27
CA GLY A 161 8.48 -31.44 -4.91
C GLY A 161 7.23 -30.75 -4.34
N PHE A 162 7.35 -29.51 -3.87
CA PHE A 162 6.28 -28.79 -3.20
C PHE A 162 5.33 -28.13 -4.18
N THR A 163 4.02 -28.32 -3.98
CA THR A 163 2.96 -27.61 -4.70
C THR A 163 2.20 -26.72 -3.73
N SER A 164 2.17 -25.41 -3.98
CA SER A 164 1.37 -24.47 -3.19
C SER A 164 -0.12 -24.65 -3.48
N THR A 165 -0.96 -24.66 -2.44
CA THR A 165 -2.41 -24.80 -2.56
C THR A 165 -3.14 -23.90 -1.55
N PRO A 166 -4.23 -23.16 -1.96
CA PRO A 166 -4.80 -23.14 -3.31
C PRO A 166 -3.86 -22.51 -4.35
N ARG A 167 -4.05 -22.86 -5.60
CA ARG A 167 -3.39 -22.14 -6.70
C ARG A 167 -4.05 -20.76 -6.88
N PRO A 168 -3.34 -19.76 -7.42
CA PRO A 168 -3.94 -18.47 -7.74
C PRO A 168 -5.20 -18.61 -8.61
N LEU A 169 -6.18 -17.74 -8.38
CA LEU A 169 -7.43 -17.68 -9.13
C LEU A 169 -7.15 -17.56 -10.64
N ASP A 170 -7.82 -18.38 -11.46
CA ASP A 170 -7.59 -18.46 -12.92
C ASP A 170 -6.12 -18.77 -13.34
N GLY A 171 -5.28 -19.27 -12.43
CA GLY A 171 -3.85 -19.44 -12.65
C GLY A 171 -3.06 -18.12 -12.73
N VAL A 172 -3.65 -17.01 -12.33
CA VAL A 172 -3.08 -15.67 -12.41
C VAL A 172 -2.61 -15.21 -11.04
N ALA A 173 -1.29 -15.08 -10.85
CA ALA A 173 -0.72 -14.59 -9.61
C ALA A 173 -1.28 -13.22 -9.22
N PRO A 174 -1.51 -12.96 -7.94
CA PRO A 174 -1.86 -11.62 -7.47
C PRO A 174 -0.82 -10.58 -7.91
N PHE A 175 -1.26 -9.35 -8.20
CA PHE A 175 -0.31 -8.27 -8.47
C PHE A 175 0.42 -7.88 -7.19
N VAL A 176 1.72 -7.67 -7.31
CA VAL A 176 2.58 -7.29 -6.18
C VAL A 176 3.08 -5.85 -6.33
N TRP A 177 2.97 -5.11 -5.25
CA TRP A 177 3.64 -3.84 -5.05
C TRP A 177 4.82 -4.05 -4.10
N HIS A 178 5.98 -3.50 -4.41
CA HIS A 178 7.10 -3.47 -3.49
C HIS A 178 7.12 -2.13 -2.78
N GLY A 179 6.83 -2.14 -1.49
CA GLY A 179 6.80 -0.95 -0.65
C GLY A 179 8.19 -0.61 -0.12
N SER A 180 8.70 0.57 -0.46
CA SER A 180 9.95 1.06 0.10
C SER A 180 9.97 2.58 0.21
N ILE A 181 10.58 3.03 1.30
CA ILE A 181 10.85 4.45 1.53
C ILE A 181 12.30 4.78 1.17
N ARG A 182 13.27 3.92 1.51
CA ARG A 182 14.70 4.25 1.48
C ARG A 182 15.59 3.23 0.76
N SER A 183 15.10 2.01 0.57
CA SER A 183 15.94 0.90 0.11
C SER A 183 15.93 0.83 -1.41
N PRO A 184 17.02 1.26 -2.09
CA PRO A 184 17.12 1.14 -3.56
C PRO A 184 17.08 -0.32 -4.03
N GLU A 185 17.53 -1.27 -3.20
CA GLU A 185 17.49 -2.71 -3.47
C GLU A 185 16.05 -3.21 -3.67
N ILE A 186 15.09 -2.62 -2.96
CA ILE A 186 13.67 -2.98 -3.11
C ILE A 186 13.08 -2.38 -4.40
N ALA A 187 13.48 -1.17 -4.78
CA ALA A 187 13.12 -0.59 -6.07
C ALA A 187 13.71 -1.41 -7.24
N GLU A 188 14.96 -1.85 -7.10
CA GLU A 188 15.62 -2.76 -8.03
C GLU A 188 14.89 -4.10 -8.14
N GLN A 189 14.49 -4.69 -7.02
CA GLN A 189 13.72 -5.94 -6.99
C GLN A 189 12.37 -5.80 -7.69
N ALA A 190 11.62 -4.73 -7.43
CA ALA A 190 10.37 -4.45 -8.12
C ALA A 190 10.57 -4.40 -9.63
N ALA A 191 11.59 -3.69 -10.07
CA ALA A 191 11.96 -3.56 -11.48
C ALA A 191 12.38 -4.89 -12.10
N TYR A 192 13.18 -5.71 -11.39
CA TYR A 192 13.66 -7.01 -11.86
C TYR A 192 12.51 -7.97 -12.20
N TYR A 193 11.46 -7.99 -11.37
CA TYR A 193 10.29 -8.85 -11.59
C TYR A 193 9.22 -8.21 -12.48
N GLY A 194 9.32 -6.94 -12.83
CA GLY A 194 8.28 -6.20 -13.55
C GLY A 194 7.05 -5.91 -12.70
N ASP A 195 7.21 -5.94 -11.38
CA ASP A 195 6.18 -5.66 -10.38
C ASP A 195 6.01 -4.14 -10.15
N GLY A 196 4.98 -3.74 -9.40
CA GLY A 196 4.78 -2.34 -9.02
C GLY A 196 5.73 -1.86 -7.94
N PHE A 197 6.13 -0.61 -7.99
CA PHE A 197 6.88 0.05 -6.92
C PHE A 197 6.00 1.07 -6.20
N PHE A 198 5.77 0.86 -4.90
CA PHE A 198 5.05 1.80 -4.07
C PHE A 198 6.02 2.57 -3.19
N HIS A 199 6.25 3.85 -3.54
CA HIS A 199 7.06 4.72 -2.71
C HIS A 199 6.19 5.40 -1.66
N ASN A 200 6.27 4.92 -0.41
CA ASN A 200 5.54 5.53 0.69
C ASN A 200 6.23 6.84 1.11
N ASN A 201 5.90 7.90 0.41
CA ASN A 201 6.56 9.21 0.52
C ASN A 201 6.07 10.07 1.70
N ILE A 202 5.28 9.53 2.61
CA ILE A 202 4.54 10.28 3.65
C ILE A 202 5.38 11.21 4.54
N PHE A 203 6.69 10.97 4.66
CA PHE A 203 7.60 11.78 5.47
C PHE A 203 8.80 12.35 4.69
N TRP A 204 8.85 12.17 3.37
CA TRP A 204 10.04 12.44 2.60
C TRP A 204 9.85 13.59 1.61
N PRO A 205 10.90 14.42 1.44
CA PRO A 205 10.85 15.50 0.48
C PRO A 205 10.77 14.99 -0.96
N ALA A 206 10.22 15.82 -1.85
CA ALA A 206 9.97 15.51 -3.26
C ALA A 206 11.23 14.98 -3.99
N ASP A 207 12.40 15.54 -3.74
CA ASP A 207 13.65 15.14 -4.39
C ASP A 207 14.05 13.69 -4.08
N HIS A 208 13.80 13.23 -2.85
CA HIS A 208 14.06 11.83 -2.51
C HIS A 208 13.11 10.90 -3.24
N THR A 209 11.82 11.22 -3.23
CA THR A 209 10.78 10.48 -3.94
C THR A 209 11.09 10.40 -5.43
N LYS A 210 11.47 11.51 -6.05
CA LYS A 210 11.88 11.60 -7.45
C LYS A 210 13.00 10.61 -7.77
N ARG A 211 14.11 10.66 -7.02
CA ARG A 211 15.25 9.76 -7.24
C ARG A 211 14.89 8.28 -7.15
N MET A 212 14.04 7.89 -6.19
CA MET A 212 13.63 6.50 -6.02
C MET A 212 12.76 6.02 -7.18
N ILE A 213 11.84 6.86 -7.67
CA ILE A 213 10.98 6.53 -8.81
C ILE A 213 11.79 6.49 -10.11
N GLU A 214 12.70 7.44 -10.33
CA GLU A 214 13.59 7.43 -11.50
C GLU A 214 14.46 6.18 -11.53
N LEU A 215 15.03 5.77 -10.40
CA LEU A 215 15.78 4.51 -10.29
C LEU A 215 14.90 3.33 -10.71
N TYR A 216 13.73 3.17 -10.13
CA TYR A 216 12.83 2.07 -10.43
C TYR A 216 12.46 2.04 -11.92
N ARG A 217 12.06 3.17 -12.52
CA ARG A 217 11.70 3.29 -13.93
C ARG A 217 12.84 2.94 -14.88
N ALA A 218 14.05 3.44 -14.59
CA ALA A 218 15.24 3.13 -15.38
C ALA A 218 15.57 1.63 -15.33
N ARG A 219 15.46 1.01 -14.15
CA ARG A 219 15.72 -0.43 -13.98
C ARG A 219 14.63 -1.29 -14.60
N TYR A 220 13.36 -0.88 -14.53
CA TYR A 220 12.24 -1.54 -15.21
C TYR A 220 12.47 -1.66 -16.73
N ALA A 221 12.87 -0.56 -17.35
CA ALA A 221 13.24 -0.56 -18.77
C ALA A 221 14.51 -1.38 -19.05
N HIS A 222 15.50 -1.32 -18.17
CA HIS A 222 16.74 -2.11 -18.30
C HIS A 222 16.46 -3.62 -18.31
N TYR A 223 15.50 -4.10 -17.51
CA TYR A 223 15.11 -5.51 -17.48
C TYR A 223 14.13 -5.92 -18.58
N GLY A 224 13.75 -4.99 -19.46
CA GLY A 224 12.97 -5.30 -20.67
C GLY A 224 11.47 -5.43 -20.46
N HIS A 225 10.94 -4.94 -19.34
CA HIS A 225 9.51 -5.01 -19.05
C HIS A 225 8.68 -3.94 -19.81
N GLY A 226 9.34 -2.96 -20.42
CA GLY A 226 8.70 -1.89 -21.17
C GLY A 226 9.49 -0.59 -21.10
N THR A 227 8.84 0.53 -21.45
CA THR A 227 9.45 1.86 -21.29
C THR A 227 9.37 2.34 -19.84
N PRO A 228 10.17 3.33 -19.41
CA PRO A 228 10.10 3.90 -18.07
C PRO A 228 8.68 4.39 -17.68
N GLU A 229 7.93 4.90 -18.65
CA GLU A 229 6.57 5.43 -18.44
C GLU A 229 5.53 4.32 -18.24
N GLN A 230 5.84 3.09 -18.65
CA GLN A 230 4.98 1.92 -18.46
C GLN A 230 5.16 1.27 -17.09
N ALA A 231 6.19 1.64 -16.35
CA ALA A 231 6.44 1.15 -15.01
C ALA A 231 5.33 1.60 -14.03
N ILE A 232 4.84 0.66 -13.24
CA ILE A 232 3.70 0.85 -12.33
C ILE A 232 4.15 1.47 -11.02
N VAL A 233 3.74 2.68 -10.74
CA VAL A 233 4.13 3.46 -9.54
C VAL A 233 2.92 3.74 -8.67
N GLY A 234 3.11 3.62 -7.35
CA GLY A 234 2.14 4.06 -6.35
C GLY A 234 2.78 5.04 -5.36
N LEU A 235 1.97 5.93 -4.84
CA LEU A 235 2.36 6.93 -3.84
C LEU A 235 1.44 6.91 -2.63
N GLY A 236 2.01 7.25 -1.47
CA GLY A 236 1.28 7.56 -0.26
C GLY A 236 1.03 9.06 -0.09
N GLY A 237 0.29 9.39 0.96
CA GLY A 237 0.06 10.76 1.41
C GLY A 237 -0.67 10.73 2.74
N GLN A 238 -0.48 11.76 3.56
CA GLN A 238 -1.26 11.95 4.78
C GLN A 238 -2.21 13.11 4.59
N VAL A 239 -3.45 12.94 5.01
CA VAL A 239 -4.47 13.97 4.82
C VAL A 239 -5.29 14.13 6.10
N PHE A 240 -5.48 15.38 6.50
CA PHE A 240 -6.56 15.80 7.36
C PHE A 240 -7.29 16.97 6.70
N MET A 241 -8.61 16.82 6.47
CA MET A 241 -9.36 17.87 5.79
C MET A 241 -10.67 18.21 6.47
N ARG A 242 -11.05 19.47 6.31
CA ARG A 242 -12.35 20.06 6.58
C ARG A 242 -12.75 20.93 5.39
N LYS A 243 -14.01 21.28 5.27
CA LYS A 243 -14.48 22.21 4.22
C LYS A 243 -13.71 23.54 4.25
N ASN A 244 -13.37 23.99 5.44
CA ASN A 244 -12.55 25.19 5.67
C ASN A 244 -11.15 24.82 6.15
N SER A 245 -10.11 25.38 5.51
CA SER A 245 -8.72 25.09 5.83
C SER A 245 -8.30 25.57 7.23
N GLN A 246 -8.86 26.67 7.73
CA GLN A 246 -8.57 27.14 9.08
C GLN A 246 -9.13 26.20 10.15
N ASP A 247 -10.32 25.63 9.89
CA ASP A 247 -10.89 24.60 10.73
C ASP A 247 -10.05 23.33 10.72
N ALA A 248 -9.57 22.91 9.55
CA ALA A 248 -8.69 21.75 9.44
C ALA A 248 -7.41 21.92 10.27
N VAL A 249 -6.73 23.05 10.14
CA VAL A 249 -5.51 23.34 10.91
C VAL A 249 -5.80 23.39 12.42
N ARG A 250 -6.87 24.09 12.83
CA ARG A 250 -7.24 24.20 14.24
C ARG A 250 -7.55 22.84 14.87
N GLU A 251 -8.31 22.00 14.15
CA GLU A 251 -8.74 20.70 14.67
C GLU A 251 -7.62 19.67 14.66
N PHE A 252 -6.73 19.69 13.66
CA PHE A 252 -5.65 18.72 13.56
C PHE A 252 -4.44 19.03 14.45
N ARG A 253 -4.21 20.29 14.80
CA ARG A 253 -3.05 20.70 15.59
C ARG A 253 -2.84 19.88 16.89
N PRO A 254 -3.84 19.64 17.73
CA PRO A 254 -3.65 18.81 18.93
C PRO A 254 -3.13 17.40 18.64
N TYR A 255 -3.56 16.81 17.52
CA TYR A 255 -3.13 15.49 17.09
C TYR A 255 -1.69 15.51 16.56
N PHE A 256 -1.35 16.54 15.78
CA PHE A 256 0.00 16.73 15.27
C PHE A 256 1.01 16.93 16.39
N ASP A 257 0.70 17.78 17.35
CA ASP A 257 1.61 18.18 18.44
C ASP A 257 1.99 17.04 19.39
N VAL A 258 1.14 16.02 19.51
CA VAL A 258 1.36 14.90 20.47
C VAL A 258 1.70 13.58 19.78
N ALA A 259 1.43 13.41 18.50
CA ALA A 259 1.64 12.14 17.83
C ALA A 259 3.13 11.87 17.62
N PRO A 260 3.68 10.75 18.15
CA PRO A 260 5.10 10.45 18.04
C PRO A 260 5.62 10.37 16.60
N VAL A 261 4.73 10.08 15.66
CA VAL A 261 5.06 9.95 14.24
C VAL A 261 5.55 11.27 13.62
N TYR A 262 5.12 12.41 14.13
CA TYR A 262 5.57 13.73 13.67
C TYR A 262 6.82 14.24 14.41
N GLY A 263 7.18 13.60 15.53
CA GLY A 263 8.33 13.97 16.34
C GLY A 263 8.13 15.29 17.08
N HIS A 264 9.21 15.80 17.65
CA HIS A 264 9.24 17.09 18.35
C HIS A 264 10.10 18.09 17.56
N GLY A 265 9.93 18.12 16.26
CA GLY A 265 10.72 18.89 15.30
C GLY A 265 9.97 20.10 14.74
N PRO A 266 9.71 20.11 13.43
CA PRO A 266 9.09 21.25 12.74
C PRO A 266 7.64 21.48 13.22
N SER A 267 7.19 22.73 13.04
CA SER A 267 5.78 23.10 13.22
C SER A 267 4.88 22.37 12.19
N LEU A 268 3.57 22.35 12.45
CA LEU A 268 2.61 21.78 11.50
C LEU A 268 2.75 22.43 10.10
N GLU A 269 2.92 23.75 10.06
CA GLU A 269 3.07 24.51 8.84
C GLU A 269 4.35 24.14 8.06
N GLU A 270 5.47 24.03 8.75
CA GLU A 270 6.76 23.62 8.16
C GLU A 270 6.68 22.17 7.68
N PHE A 271 6.11 21.28 8.49
CA PHE A 271 5.95 19.87 8.12
C PHE A 271 5.06 19.71 6.88
N THR A 272 3.93 20.43 6.83
CA THR A 272 3.02 20.45 5.68
C THR A 272 3.69 21.01 4.42
N ALA A 273 4.56 22.03 4.57
CA ALA A 273 5.30 22.60 3.44
C ALA A 273 6.37 21.67 2.88
N GLN A 274 7.01 20.85 3.73
CA GLN A 274 8.18 20.03 3.36
C GLN A 274 7.85 18.58 3.02
N THR A 275 6.65 18.10 3.38
CA THR A 275 6.25 16.69 3.23
C THR A 275 4.93 16.57 2.47
N PRO A 276 4.52 15.37 2.08
CA PRO A 276 3.20 15.09 1.49
C PRO A 276 2.00 15.30 2.41
N LEU A 277 2.18 15.59 3.71
CA LEU A 277 1.06 15.89 4.60
C LEU A 277 0.26 17.08 4.07
N THR A 278 -1.05 16.92 3.97
CA THR A 278 -2.00 18.00 3.68
C THR A 278 -2.97 18.16 4.84
N VAL A 279 -2.99 19.36 5.42
CA VAL A 279 -3.98 19.75 6.42
C VAL A 279 -4.69 20.98 5.88
N GLY A 280 -5.94 20.81 5.40
CA GLY A 280 -6.61 21.91 4.69
C GLY A 280 -7.99 21.59 4.15
N SER A 281 -8.40 22.35 3.14
CA SER A 281 -9.65 22.14 2.40
C SER A 281 -9.53 21.05 1.34
N PRO A 282 -10.64 20.54 0.78
CA PRO A 282 -10.63 19.63 -0.38
C PRO A 282 -9.79 20.18 -1.55
N GLN A 283 -9.89 21.47 -1.85
CA GLN A 283 -9.10 22.10 -2.90
C GLN A 283 -7.60 21.98 -2.66
N GLN A 284 -7.14 22.18 -1.42
CA GLN A 284 -5.72 22.04 -1.08
C GLN A 284 -5.24 20.58 -1.18
N VAL A 285 -6.10 19.60 -0.87
CA VAL A 285 -5.78 18.18 -1.07
C VAL A 285 -5.66 17.87 -2.56
N ILE A 286 -6.54 18.41 -3.40
CA ILE A 286 -6.47 18.26 -4.86
C ILE A 286 -5.16 18.84 -5.39
N GLU A 287 -4.87 20.10 -5.08
CA GLU A 287 -3.66 20.81 -5.55
C GLU A 287 -2.38 20.07 -5.13
N LYS A 288 -2.28 19.67 -3.86
CA LYS A 288 -1.13 18.94 -3.34
C LYS A 288 -0.94 17.58 -4.02
N THR A 289 -2.04 16.85 -4.24
CA THR A 289 -2.00 15.53 -4.89
C THR A 289 -1.61 15.66 -6.37
N LEU A 290 -2.11 16.66 -7.07
CA LEU A 290 -1.72 16.92 -8.46
C LEU A 290 -0.25 17.33 -8.57
N ALA A 291 0.27 18.12 -7.62
CA ALA A 291 1.68 18.51 -7.58
C ALA A 291 2.65 17.32 -7.40
N PHE A 292 2.19 16.17 -6.94
CA PHE A 292 3.03 14.95 -6.91
C PHE A 292 3.49 14.53 -8.31
N ARG A 293 2.73 14.87 -9.36
CA ARG A 293 3.12 14.60 -10.75
C ARG A 293 4.36 15.39 -11.20
N ASP A 294 4.65 16.52 -10.59
CA ASP A 294 5.79 17.37 -10.96
C ASP A 294 7.13 16.66 -10.71
N TYR A 295 7.17 15.76 -9.73
CA TYR A 295 8.38 15.01 -9.41
C TYR A 295 8.26 13.48 -9.62
N ALA A 296 7.06 12.94 -9.57
CA ALA A 296 6.83 11.50 -9.77
C ALA A 296 6.44 11.14 -11.21
N GLY A 297 6.03 12.12 -12.03
CA GLY A 297 5.38 11.88 -13.31
C GLY A 297 4.01 11.20 -13.13
N ASP A 298 3.49 10.58 -14.17
CA ASP A 298 2.26 9.81 -14.04
C ASP A 298 2.48 8.55 -13.19
N TYR A 299 1.52 8.24 -12.33
CA TYR A 299 1.52 7.09 -11.46
C TYR A 299 0.11 6.46 -11.39
N GLN A 300 0.00 5.27 -10.83
CA GLN A 300 -1.22 4.45 -11.00
C GLN A 300 -2.06 4.33 -9.75
N ARG A 301 -1.47 4.58 -8.57
CA ARG A 301 -2.20 4.45 -7.28
C ARG A 301 -1.81 5.55 -6.31
N GLN A 302 -2.81 6.19 -5.70
CA GLN A 302 -2.65 7.08 -4.55
C GLN A 302 -3.36 6.48 -3.33
N LEU A 303 -2.62 6.26 -2.26
CA LEU A 303 -3.20 5.85 -0.97
C LEU A 303 -3.06 6.98 0.04
N PHE A 304 -4.16 7.32 0.71
CA PHE A 304 -4.18 8.34 1.75
C PHE A 304 -4.22 7.70 3.15
N LEU A 305 -3.40 8.18 4.07
CA LEU A 305 -3.49 7.90 5.49
C LEU A 305 -4.33 8.99 6.15
N MET A 306 -5.46 8.60 6.75
CA MET A 306 -6.45 9.54 7.29
C MET A 306 -6.93 9.17 8.70
N ASP A 307 -6.55 8.01 9.22
CA ASP A 307 -7.12 7.42 10.43
C ASP A 307 -6.06 7.17 11.54
N HIS A 308 -5.09 8.05 11.66
CA HIS A 308 -3.96 7.94 12.57
C HIS A 308 -4.00 8.98 13.72
N ALA A 309 -3.01 8.90 14.61
CA ALA A 309 -2.78 9.90 15.67
C ALA A 309 -3.92 10.05 16.70
N GLY A 310 -4.76 9.04 16.86
CA GLY A 310 -5.87 9.07 17.83
C GLY A 310 -7.14 9.74 17.30
N LEU A 311 -7.25 10.02 16.01
CA LEU A 311 -8.43 10.60 15.39
C LEU A 311 -9.68 9.73 15.64
N PRO A 312 -10.80 10.30 16.13
CA PRO A 312 -12.04 9.58 16.31
C PRO A 312 -12.61 9.03 15.00
N LEU A 313 -13.20 7.83 15.04
CA LEU A 313 -13.81 7.21 13.84
C LEU A 313 -14.78 8.16 13.13
N LYS A 314 -15.63 8.89 13.86
CA LYS A 314 -16.56 9.86 13.29
C LYS A 314 -15.85 10.88 12.40
N THR A 315 -14.76 11.45 12.90
CA THR A 315 -13.93 12.41 12.18
C THR A 315 -13.34 11.82 10.90
N VAL A 316 -12.90 10.56 10.95
CA VAL A 316 -12.36 9.86 9.78
C VAL A 316 -13.44 9.63 8.73
N LEU A 317 -14.64 9.19 9.13
CA LEU A 317 -15.75 8.95 8.21
C LEU A 317 -16.22 10.26 7.53
N GLU A 318 -16.30 11.38 8.26
CA GLU A 318 -16.61 12.70 7.70
C GLU A 318 -15.56 13.15 6.66
N GLN A 319 -14.30 12.84 6.87
CA GLN A 319 -13.25 13.12 5.89
C GLN A 319 -13.36 12.23 4.65
N LEU A 320 -13.80 10.97 4.80
CA LEU A 320 -14.05 10.07 3.68
C LEU A 320 -15.21 10.54 2.81
N ASP A 321 -16.28 11.12 3.41
CA ASP A 321 -17.34 11.78 2.65
C ASP A 321 -16.76 12.90 1.77
N LEU A 322 -15.97 13.81 2.35
CA LEU A 322 -15.33 14.90 1.59
C LEU A 322 -14.39 14.37 0.50
N LEU A 323 -13.64 13.30 0.81
CA LEU A 323 -12.71 12.70 -0.15
C LEU A 323 -13.46 12.15 -1.38
N GLY A 324 -14.56 11.43 -1.15
CA GLY A 324 -15.38 10.85 -2.22
C GLY A 324 -16.21 11.85 -2.98
N GLU A 325 -16.74 12.87 -2.30
CA GLU A 325 -17.64 13.85 -2.92
C GLU A 325 -16.91 14.98 -3.64
N GLU A 326 -15.84 15.51 -3.05
CA GLU A 326 -15.21 16.76 -3.50
C GLU A 326 -13.81 16.58 -4.10
N VAL A 327 -13.06 15.53 -3.70
CA VAL A 327 -11.64 15.38 -4.07
C VAL A 327 -11.44 14.36 -5.20
N VAL A 328 -11.85 13.12 -4.98
CA VAL A 328 -11.54 12.02 -5.91
C VAL A 328 -12.17 12.21 -7.30
N PRO A 329 -13.39 12.71 -7.47
CA PRO A 329 -13.94 12.96 -8.79
C PRO A 329 -13.10 13.94 -9.61
N VAL A 330 -12.66 15.03 -8.98
CA VAL A 330 -11.79 16.03 -9.62
C VAL A 330 -10.43 15.46 -9.98
N LEU A 331 -9.81 14.72 -9.04
CA LEU A 331 -8.53 14.06 -9.30
C LEU A 331 -8.62 13.06 -10.45
N ARG A 332 -9.69 12.26 -10.53
CA ARG A 332 -9.92 11.31 -11.64
C ARG A 332 -9.95 12.04 -12.98
N GLU A 333 -10.69 13.14 -13.07
CA GLU A 333 -10.80 13.95 -14.27
C GLU A 333 -9.43 14.55 -14.66
N GLU A 334 -8.71 15.16 -13.73
CA GLU A 334 -7.41 15.79 -13.98
C GLU A 334 -6.32 14.79 -14.37
N PHE A 335 -6.29 13.63 -13.73
CA PHE A 335 -5.37 12.56 -14.12
C PHE A 335 -5.70 11.95 -15.49
N ALA A 336 -6.98 11.94 -15.90
CA ALA A 336 -7.38 11.44 -17.21
C ALA A 336 -7.06 12.42 -18.34
N LYS A 337 -7.28 13.73 -18.13
CA LYS A 337 -7.09 14.78 -19.14
C LYS A 337 -5.69 14.82 -19.76
N ASN A 338 -4.66 14.64 -18.96
CA ASN A 338 -3.28 14.85 -19.35
C ASN A 338 -2.45 13.58 -19.32
N ARG A 339 -3.09 12.43 -19.38
CA ARG A 339 -2.38 11.14 -19.33
C ARG A 339 -1.74 10.84 -20.67
N PRO A 340 -0.40 10.64 -20.75
CA PRO A 340 0.28 10.30 -21.98
C PRO A 340 -0.21 8.96 -22.54
N ALA A 341 -0.23 8.86 -23.87
CA ALA A 341 -0.52 7.60 -24.56
C ALA A 341 0.53 6.55 -24.17
N GLY A 342 0.07 5.36 -23.80
CA GLY A 342 0.96 4.26 -23.42
C GLY A 342 1.24 4.13 -21.91
N VAL A 343 0.86 5.11 -21.09
CA VAL A 343 0.89 4.94 -19.62
C VAL A 343 -0.23 3.97 -19.20
N PRO A 344 0.10 2.82 -18.57
CA PRO A 344 -0.90 1.81 -18.23
C PRO A 344 -1.76 2.22 -17.03
N ASP A 345 -2.92 1.61 -16.92
CA ASP A 345 -3.70 1.65 -15.66
C ASP A 345 -3.05 0.78 -14.59
N ALA A 346 -3.41 1.02 -13.33
CA ALA A 346 -3.04 0.11 -12.25
C ALA A 346 -3.60 -1.29 -12.56
N PRO A 347 -2.78 -2.34 -12.41
CA PRO A 347 -3.21 -3.70 -12.71
C PRO A 347 -4.37 -4.14 -11.82
N THR A 348 -5.28 -4.93 -12.42
CA THR A 348 -6.35 -5.63 -11.75
C THR A 348 -6.29 -7.11 -12.13
N HIS A 349 -6.92 -8.00 -11.38
CA HIS A 349 -6.99 -9.42 -11.75
C HIS A 349 -7.51 -9.61 -13.19
N ALA A 350 -8.54 -8.86 -13.57
CA ALA A 350 -9.11 -8.93 -14.92
C ALA A 350 -8.10 -8.53 -16.01
N SER A 351 -7.33 -7.46 -15.80
CA SER A 351 -6.31 -7.01 -16.75
C SER A 351 -5.14 -8.00 -16.84
N LEU A 352 -4.70 -8.56 -15.72
CA LEU A 352 -3.64 -9.57 -15.67
C LEU A 352 -4.08 -10.87 -16.35
N ARG A 353 -5.31 -11.32 -16.13
CA ARG A 353 -5.88 -12.48 -16.82
C ARG A 353 -5.95 -12.27 -18.34
N ALA A 354 -6.38 -11.09 -18.77
CA ALA A 354 -6.40 -10.75 -20.19
C ALA A 354 -5.00 -10.74 -20.81
N ALA A 355 -4.00 -10.25 -20.09
CA ALA A 355 -2.59 -10.27 -20.54
C ALA A 355 -2.05 -11.71 -20.65
N ALA A 356 -2.32 -12.56 -19.64
CA ALA A 356 -1.90 -13.96 -19.65
C ALA A 356 -2.47 -14.73 -20.85
N ARG A 357 -3.74 -14.54 -21.20
CA ARG A 357 -4.38 -15.17 -22.37
C ARG A 357 -3.73 -14.76 -23.68
N ARG A 358 -3.44 -13.46 -23.88
CA ARG A 358 -2.75 -12.96 -25.08
C ARG A 358 -1.37 -13.61 -25.27
N ASN A 359 -0.60 -13.75 -24.19
CA ASN A 359 0.72 -14.38 -24.23
C ASN A 359 0.63 -15.86 -24.65
N THR A 360 -0.35 -16.59 -24.17
CA THR A 360 -0.58 -18.00 -24.55
C THR A 360 -0.93 -18.14 -26.04
N GLU A 361 -1.75 -17.25 -26.59
CA GLU A 361 -2.12 -17.27 -28.01
C GLU A 361 -0.96 -16.92 -28.95
N VAL A 362 -0.05 -16.04 -28.51
CA VAL A 362 1.16 -15.69 -29.28
C VAL A 362 2.17 -16.83 -29.29
N THR A 363 2.31 -17.56 -28.17
CA THR A 363 3.26 -18.70 -28.06
C THR A 363 2.75 -19.96 -28.78
N ALA A 364 1.45 -20.05 -29.04
CA ALA A 364 0.83 -21.19 -29.76
C ALA A 364 0.81 -21.02 -31.30
N ARG A 365 1.26 -19.87 -31.79
CA ARG A 365 1.44 -19.58 -33.24
C ARG A 365 2.89 -19.68 -33.63
#